data_89e6653152a31c81e32a0ad9407c39af
#
_entry.id   89e6653152a31c81e32a0ad9407c39af
#
_cell.length_a   1.000
_cell.length_b   1.000
_cell.length_c   1.000
_cell.angle_alpha   90.00
_cell.angle_beta   90.00
_cell.angle_gamma   90.00
#
_symmetry.space_group_name_H-M   'P 1'
#
loop_
_entity.id
_entity.type
_entity.pdbx_description
1 polymer ?
#
loop_
_entity_poly.entity_id
_entity_poly.type
_entity_poly.pdbx_seq_one_letter_code
_entity_poly.pdbx_strand_id
1 'polypeptide(L)'
;MMRRRNPNAGLVVFWVKLRQRGYSRSISGLYRFLRKRGQMAVKLPNPKYIPKKYKAADYPGQKVQIDVKYVPTSCLVGAAVEDAKENGGYYYQYTFIDEYSRFRYLEAFKEHNSYSSSEFIKHCVKRFPYAIECVQTDNGPEFTNRLNSQCSDKKTLFEVTLDQLCIQHNCIKPFTPRHNGKVERSHRKDNEYFYASHKFFSFDDFQKQLAVWNRKYNDFPMRPLDWLSPKQALSSFHNLVTHH
;
A
#
# COMPACT_ATOMS: atom_id res chain seq x y z
N MET A 1 -28.70 33.97 21.84
CA MET A 1 -28.32 34.79 20.66
C MET A 1 -26.99 34.34 19.98
N MET A 2 -25.89 34.15 20.70
CA MET A 2 -24.58 33.75 20.07
C MET A 2 -24.59 32.41 19.30
N ARG A 3 -25.31 31.38 19.81
CA ARG A 3 -25.38 30.08 19.11
C ARG A 3 -26.08 30.18 17.76
N ARG A 4 -27.15 30.98 17.66
CA ARG A 4 -27.88 31.24 16.41
C ARG A 4 -26.97 31.90 15.35
N ARG A 5 -26.01 32.75 15.76
CA ARG A 5 -25.02 33.40 14.85
C ARG A 5 -23.83 32.48 14.49
N ASN A 6 -23.67 31.35 15.17
CA ASN A 6 -22.57 30.40 14.95
C ASN A 6 -23.11 28.94 14.96
N PRO A 7 -24.05 28.58 14.08
CA PRO A 7 -24.78 27.30 14.16
C PRO A 7 -23.86 26.09 13.99
N ASN A 8 -22.84 26.22 13.18
CA ASN A 8 -21.91 25.11 12.82
C ASN A 8 -20.58 25.12 13.61
N ALA A 9 -20.39 26.09 14.53
CA ALA A 9 -19.17 26.11 15.32
C ALA A 9 -19.10 24.90 16.24
N GLY A 10 -18.01 24.16 16.17
CA GLY A 10 -17.70 23.06 17.09
C GLY A 10 -17.64 23.54 18.53
N LEU A 11 -17.82 22.61 19.48
CA LEU A 11 -17.92 22.94 20.92
C LEU A 11 -16.75 23.76 21.44
N VAL A 12 -15.52 23.36 21.09
CA VAL A 12 -14.28 24.04 21.55
C VAL A 12 -14.23 25.48 21.03
N VAL A 13 -14.40 25.65 19.72
CA VAL A 13 -14.40 26.98 19.08
C VAL A 13 -15.51 27.87 19.64
N PHE A 14 -16.68 27.30 19.87
CA PHE A 14 -17.79 28.02 20.45
C PHE A 14 -17.53 28.43 21.91
N TRP A 15 -16.90 27.56 22.70
CA TRP A 15 -16.47 27.84 24.07
C TRP A 15 -15.43 28.98 24.10
N VAL A 16 -14.42 28.96 23.22
CA VAL A 16 -13.43 30.04 23.11
C VAL A 16 -14.07 31.37 22.80
N LYS A 17 -14.99 31.42 21.82
CA LYS A 17 -15.74 32.64 21.50
C LYS A 17 -16.59 33.17 22.67
N LEU A 18 -17.11 32.27 23.51
CA LEU A 18 -17.84 32.64 24.72
C LEU A 18 -16.89 33.16 25.81
N ARG A 19 -15.69 32.51 25.98
CA ARG A 19 -14.66 32.97 26.91
C ARG A 19 -14.23 34.41 26.62
N GLN A 20 -14.01 34.74 25.36
CA GLN A 20 -13.71 36.11 24.92
C GLN A 20 -14.79 37.14 25.30
N ARG A 21 -15.98 36.70 25.68
CA ARG A 21 -17.14 37.52 26.10
C ARG A 21 -17.51 37.36 27.58
N GLY A 22 -16.58 36.86 28.39
CA GLY A 22 -16.76 36.76 29.83
C GLY A 22 -17.37 35.45 30.33
N TYR A 23 -17.54 34.43 29.48
CA TYR A 23 -18.04 33.13 29.93
C TYR A 23 -16.96 32.39 30.76
N SER A 24 -17.26 32.11 32.03
CA SER A 24 -16.27 31.56 32.98
C SER A 24 -16.39 30.05 33.22
N ARG A 25 -17.45 29.38 32.78
CA ARG A 25 -17.69 27.96 33.07
C ARG A 25 -16.85 27.05 32.15
N SER A 26 -16.65 25.79 32.59
CA SER A 26 -15.93 24.80 31.88
C SER A 26 -16.55 24.37 30.55
N ILE A 27 -15.75 23.82 29.64
CA ILE A 27 -16.24 23.30 28.37
C ILE A 27 -17.21 22.12 28.55
N SER A 28 -17.02 21.28 29.59
CA SER A 28 -17.94 20.19 29.94
C SER A 28 -19.30 20.69 30.45
N GLY A 29 -19.28 21.80 31.18
CA GLY A 29 -20.51 22.50 31.60
C GLY A 29 -21.30 23.06 30.41
N LEU A 30 -20.58 23.67 29.46
CA LEU A 30 -21.17 24.16 28.21
C LEU A 30 -21.75 23.02 27.36
N TYR A 31 -21.03 21.89 27.24
CA TYR A 31 -21.53 20.72 26.53
C TYR A 31 -22.84 20.20 27.08
N ARG A 32 -22.92 19.99 28.40
CA ARG A 32 -24.13 19.51 29.08
C ARG A 32 -25.32 20.49 28.86
N PHE A 33 -25.06 21.78 28.96
CA PHE A 33 -26.07 22.82 28.73
C PHE A 33 -26.59 22.81 27.29
N LEU A 34 -25.69 22.82 26.30
CA LEU A 34 -26.08 22.81 24.89
C LEU A 34 -26.80 21.51 24.49
N ARG A 35 -26.36 20.37 25.01
CA ARG A 35 -27.01 19.07 24.79
C ARG A 35 -28.43 19.05 25.36
N LYS A 36 -28.62 19.52 26.60
CA LYS A 36 -29.96 19.61 27.27
C LYS A 36 -30.90 20.47 26.47
N ARG A 37 -30.41 21.51 25.78
CA ARG A 37 -31.21 22.43 24.99
C ARG A 37 -31.32 22.12 23.50
N GLY A 38 -30.78 20.99 23.04
CA GLY A 38 -30.78 20.65 21.62
C GLY A 38 -29.98 21.63 20.75
N GLN A 39 -29.04 22.38 21.32
CA GLN A 39 -28.28 23.44 20.65
C GLN A 39 -26.84 23.01 20.28
N MET A 40 -26.61 21.72 20.10
CA MET A 40 -25.34 21.23 19.57
C MET A 40 -25.19 21.66 18.10
N ALA A 41 -23.92 21.70 17.60
CA ALA A 41 -23.69 21.94 16.18
C ALA A 41 -24.36 20.84 15.35
N VAL A 42 -25.13 21.26 14.37
CA VAL A 42 -25.71 20.33 13.41
C VAL A 42 -24.58 19.81 12.55
N LYS A 43 -24.31 18.51 12.63
CA LYS A 43 -23.45 17.81 11.68
C LYS A 43 -24.33 17.26 10.58
N LEU A 44 -24.09 17.67 9.35
CA LEU A 44 -24.67 16.96 8.21
C LEU A 44 -24.17 15.49 8.30
N PRO A 45 -25.07 14.51 8.22
CA PRO A 45 -24.65 13.12 8.17
C PRO A 45 -23.75 12.97 6.94
N ASN A 46 -22.55 12.44 7.15
CA ASN A 46 -21.75 12.02 6.00
C ASN A 46 -22.58 11.03 5.18
N PRO A 47 -22.63 11.18 3.86
CA PRO A 47 -23.30 10.19 3.02
C PRO A 47 -22.77 8.81 3.41
N LYS A 48 -23.67 7.88 3.70
CA LYS A 48 -23.28 6.51 4.05
C LYS A 48 -22.49 5.97 2.88
N TYR A 49 -21.19 5.70 3.10
CA TYR A 49 -20.39 5.01 2.13
C TYR A 49 -20.96 3.60 1.95
N ILE A 50 -21.50 3.32 0.77
CA ILE A 50 -21.91 1.99 0.37
C ILE A 50 -20.70 1.34 -0.29
N PRO A 51 -20.03 0.36 0.35
CA PRO A 51 -18.88 -0.29 -0.23
C PRO A 51 -19.31 -1.02 -1.51
N LYS A 52 -18.74 -0.67 -2.65
CA LYS A 52 -18.86 -1.53 -3.83
C LYS A 52 -18.19 -2.86 -3.53
N LYS A 53 -18.88 -3.96 -3.84
CA LYS A 53 -18.33 -5.31 -3.66
C LYS A 53 -17.05 -5.43 -4.48
N TYR A 54 -15.94 -5.69 -3.82
CA TYR A 54 -14.66 -5.90 -4.49
C TYR A 54 -14.71 -7.24 -5.23
N LYS A 55 -14.46 -7.23 -6.53
CA LYS A 55 -14.32 -8.47 -7.31
C LYS A 55 -12.91 -9.01 -7.07
N ALA A 56 -12.82 -10.12 -6.34
CA ALA A 56 -11.56 -10.84 -6.15
C ALA A 56 -11.11 -11.46 -7.49
N ALA A 57 -9.82 -11.76 -7.61
CA ALA A 57 -9.32 -12.54 -8.74
C ALA A 57 -9.85 -13.98 -8.65
N ASP A 58 -10.23 -14.53 -9.77
CA ASP A 58 -10.83 -15.87 -9.89
C ASP A 58 -9.76 -16.97 -10.05
N TYR A 59 -8.54 -16.61 -10.51
CA TYR A 59 -7.39 -17.51 -10.74
C TYR A 59 -6.05 -16.77 -10.59
N PRO A 60 -4.93 -17.52 -10.40
CA PRO A 60 -3.61 -16.95 -10.29
C PRO A 60 -3.19 -16.19 -11.56
N GLY A 61 -2.61 -15.01 -11.40
CA GLY A 61 -2.13 -14.16 -12.50
C GLY A 61 -3.18 -13.27 -13.14
N GLN A 62 -4.49 -13.49 -12.90
CA GLN A 62 -5.53 -12.62 -13.43
C GLN A 62 -5.31 -11.16 -13.01
N LYS A 63 -4.87 -10.95 -11.78
CA LYS A 63 -4.54 -9.63 -11.26
C LYS A 63 -3.48 -9.71 -10.18
N VAL A 64 -2.42 -8.96 -10.38
CA VAL A 64 -1.34 -8.82 -9.42
C VAL A 64 -1.19 -7.36 -8.98
N GLN A 65 -0.68 -7.15 -7.77
CA GLN A 65 -0.37 -5.82 -7.26
C GLN A 65 1.15 -5.67 -7.15
N ILE A 66 1.66 -4.53 -7.62
CA ILE A 66 3.06 -4.15 -7.46
C ILE A 66 3.14 -2.83 -6.70
N ASP A 67 4.11 -2.73 -5.82
CA ASP A 67 4.39 -1.53 -5.05
C ASP A 67 5.86 -1.49 -4.62
N VAL A 68 6.37 -0.30 -4.35
CA VAL A 68 7.73 -0.08 -3.91
C VAL A 68 7.73 0.53 -2.52
N LYS A 69 8.61 0.02 -1.68
CA LYS A 69 8.76 0.45 -0.31
C LYS A 69 10.19 0.87 -0.02
N TYR A 70 10.34 2.00 0.67
CA TYR A 70 11.61 2.40 1.27
C TYR A 70 11.99 1.45 2.41
N VAL A 71 13.23 0.98 2.40
CA VAL A 71 13.80 0.24 3.53
C VAL A 71 14.04 1.22 4.68
N PRO A 72 13.56 0.94 5.92
CA PRO A 72 13.80 1.83 7.04
C PRO A 72 15.30 2.04 7.26
N THR A 73 15.74 3.29 7.27
CA THR A 73 17.16 3.65 7.46
C THR A 73 17.72 3.14 8.79
N SER A 74 16.86 3.01 9.80
CA SER A 74 17.21 2.39 11.09
C SER A 74 17.67 0.94 10.98
N CYS A 75 17.38 0.25 9.86
CA CYS A 75 17.83 -1.12 9.62
C CYS A 75 19.21 -1.18 8.96
N LEU A 76 19.72 -0.06 8.40
CA LEU A 76 21.01 -0.01 7.73
C LEU A 76 22.11 0.23 8.77
N VAL A 77 23.21 -0.51 8.67
CA VAL A 77 24.38 -0.39 9.56
C VAL A 77 25.69 -0.56 8.79
N GLY A 78 26.76 0.04 9.28
CA GLY A 78 28.09 -0.07 8.67
C GLY A 78 28.13 0.35 7.20
N ALA A 79 28.69 -0.47 6.33
CA ALA A 79 28.86 -0.19 4.90
C ALA A 79 27.51 0.06 4.17
N ALA A 80 26.41 -0.52 4.64
CA ALA A 80 25.09 -0.30 4.04
C ALA A 80 24.62 1.16 4.16
N VAL A 81 25.03 1.87 5.20
CA VAL A 81 24.68 3.30 5.39
C VAL A 81 25.39 4.16 4.34
N GLU A 82 26.67 3.90 4.11
CA GLU A 82 27.44 4.69 3.13
C GLU A 82 26.98 4.39 1.71
N ASP A 83 26.81 3.11 1.35
CA ASP A 83 26.30 2.68 0.05
C ASP A 83 24.89 3.25 -0.22
N ALA A 84 24.01 3.29 0.78
CA ALA A 84 22.70 3.91 0.62
C ALA A 84 22.77 5.43 0.39
N LYS A 85 23.69 6.13 1.07
CA LYS A 85 23.89 7.58 0.86
C LYS A 85 24.28 7.91 -0.58
N GLU A 86 25.13 7.10 -1.20
CA GLU A 86 25.53 7.24 -2.61
C GLU A 86 24.34 7.05 -3.57
N ASN A 87 23.32 6.29 -3.15
CA ASN A 87 22.13 5.96 -3.93
C ASN A 87 20.86 6.71 -3.47
N GLY A 88 20.99 7.95 -3.03
CA GLY A 88 19.84 8.78 -2.63
C GLY A 88 19.35 8.56 -1.20
N GLY A 89 20.12 7.85 -0.37
CA GLY A 89 19.87 7.67 1.07
C GLY A 89 19.05 6.42 1.43
N TYR A 90 18.63 5.62 0.46
CA TYR A 90 17.74 4.48 0.72
C TYR A 90 18.11 3.25 -0.10
N TYR A 91 17.69 2.07 0.40
CA TYR A 91 17.42 0.89 -0.41
C TYR A 91 15.91 0.76 -0.60
N TYR A 92 15.51 0.03 -1.63
CA TYR A 92 14.12 -0.12 -2.02
C TYR A 92 13.74 -1.60 -2.06
N GLN A 93 12.57 -1.92 -1.49
CA GLN A 93 11.94 -3.22 -1.62
C GLN A 93 10.84 -3.12 -2.67
N TYR A 94 10.99 -3.82 -3.76
CA TYR A 94 9.94 -4.04 -4.74
C TYR A 94 9.12 -5.26 -4.33
N THR A 95 7.84 -5.15 -4.43
CA THR A 95 6.89 -6.17 -3.97
C THR A 95 5.89 -6.48 -5.07
N PHE A 96 5.82 -7.74 -5.46
CA PHE A 96 4.78 -8.32 -6.31
C PHE A 96 3.92 -9.22 -5.44
N ILE A 97 2.59 -9.13 -5.57
CA ILE A 97 1.66 -10.03 -4.88
C ILE A 97 0.50 -10.42 -5.80
N ASP A 98 0.29 -11.71 -5.99
CA ASP A 98 -0.87 -12.24 -6.70
C ASP A 98 -2.15 -12.10 -5.86
N GLU A 99 -3.21 -11.59 -6.46
CA GLU A 99 -4.46 -11.35 -5.73
C GLU A 99 -5.23 -12.62 -5.39
N TYR A 100 -5.10 -13.68 -6.16
CA TYR A 100 -5.75 -14.95 -5.90
C TYR A 100 -5.05 -15.72 -4.79
N SER A 101 -3.82 -16.12 -5.03
CA SER A 101 -3.04 -17.01 -4.15
C SER A 101 -2.33 -16.31 -3.00
N ARG A 102 -2.20 -14.98 -3.03
CA ARG A 102 -1.32 -14.20 -2.14
C ARG A 102 0.17 -14.52 -2.32
N PHE A 103 0.51 -15.30 -3.34
CA PHE A 103 1.92 -15.54 -3.64
C PHE A 103 2.65 -14.22 -3.83
N ARG A 104 3.81 -14.13 -3.19
CA ARG A 104 4.58 -12.89 -3.15
C ARG A 104 5.98 -13.13 -3.70
N TYR A 105 6.48 -12.15 -4.46
CA TYR A 105 7.89 -12.04 -4.81
C TYR A 105 8.42 -10.69 -4.35
N LEU A 106 9.58 -10.72 -3.70
CA LEU A 106 10.30 -9.53 -3.22
C LEU A 106 11.66 -9.47 -3.86
N GLU A 107 12.08 -8.26 -4.22
CA GLU A 107 13.43 -7.99 -4.70
C GLU A 107 13.93 -6.64 -4.18
N ALA A 108 15.24 -6.58 -3.91
CA ALA A 108 15.91 -5.38 -3.45
C ALA A 108 16.50 -4.62 -4.63
N PHE A 109 16.38 -3.29 -4.62
CA PHE A 109 17.00 -2.39 -5.58
C PHE A 109 17.65 -1.21 -4.84
N LYS A 110 18.72 -0.67 -5.44
CA LYS A 110 19.36 0.56 -4.98
C LYS A 110 18.67 1.82 -5.52
N GLU A 111 17.88 1.67 -6.58
CA GLU A 111 17.24 2.77 -7.28
C GLU A 111 15.72 2.60 -7.32
N HIS A 112 15.03 3.74 -7.33
CA HIS A 112 13.58 3.85 -7.41
C HIS A 112 13.21 4.62 -8.68
N ASN A 113 13.22 3.91 -9.79
CA ASN A 113 12.96 4.47 -11.10
C ASN A 113 12.25 3.47 -12.03
N SER A 114 11.85 3.94 -13.22
CA SER A 114 11.13 3.11 -14.19
C SER A 114 11.97 1.97 -14.77
N TYR A 115 13.29 2.09 -14.78
CA TYR A 115 14.19 1.02 -15.19
C TYR A 115 14.15 -0.15 -14.18
N SER A 116 14.32 0.15 -12.89
CA SER A 116 14.23 -0.85 -11.83
C SER A 116 12.86 -1.55 -11.81
N SER A 117 11.77 -0.79 -12.02
CA SER A 117 10.42 -1.36 -12.14
C SER A 117 10.29 -2.30 -13.34
N SER A 118 10.93 -1.97 -14.47
CA SER A 118 10.94 -2.80 -15.67
C SER A 118 11.71 -4.10 -15.48
N GLU A 119 12.88 -4.04 -14.85
CA GLU A 119 13.64 -5.25 -14.52
C GLU A 119 12.87 -6.12 -13.52
N PHE A 120 12.26 -5.50 -12.50
CA PHE A 120 11.48 -6.24 -11.52
C PHE A 120 10.32 -7.03 -12.15
N ILE A 121 9.52 -6.41 -13.05
CA ILE A 121 8.42 -7.16 -13.69
C ILE A 121 8.90 -8.27 -14.59
N LYS A 122 10.02 -8.11 -15.29
CA LYS A 122 10.65 -9.21 -16.07
C LYS A 122 11.05 -10.37 -15.16
N HIS A 123 11.58 -10.08 -13.97
CA HIS A 123 11.90 -11.11 -12.97
C HIS A 123 10.65 -11.76 -12.39
N CYS A 124 9.57 -11.00 -12.15
CA CYS A 124 8.29 -11.54 -11.72
C CYS A 124 7.73 -12.56 -12.71
N VAL A 125 7.69 -12.21 -14.01
CA VAL A 125 7.21 -13.10 -15.08
C VAL A 125 8.03 -14.41 -15.14
N LYS A 126 9.35 -14.36 -14.93
CA LYS A 126 10.19 -15.56 -14.92
C LYS A 126 9.97 -16.45 -13.69
N ARG A 127 9.54 -15.88 -12.56
CA ARG A 127 9.43 -16.58 -11.27
C ARG A 127 8.03 -17.01 -10.90
N PHE A 128 7.03 -16.31 -11.43
CA PHE A 128 5.64 -16.66 -11.20
C PHE A 128 5.18 -17.72 -12.21
N PRO A 129 4.57 -18.83 -11.75
CA PRO A 129 4.32 -19.99 -12.62
C PRO A 129 3.12 -19.84 -13.57
N TYR A 130 2.41 -18.74 -13.53
CA TYR A 130 1.23 -18.47 -14.36
C TYR A 130 1.40 -17.21 -15.19
N ALA A 131 0.69 -17.11 -16.31
CA ALA A 131 0.62 -15.89 -17.08
C ALA A 131 0.04 -14.73 -16.23
N ILE A 132 0.63 -13.55 -16.35
CA ILE A 132 0.14 -12.35 -15.67
C ILE A 132 -0.70 -11.56 -16.69
N GLU A 133 -1.99 -11.38 -16.41
CA GLU A 133 -2.87 -10.64 -17.31
C GLU A 133 -2.91 -9.13 -16.97
N CYS A 134 -2.94 -8.81 -15.69
CA CYS A 134 -3.09 -7.43 -15.23
C CYS A 134 -2.18 -7.12 -14.05
N VAL A 135 -1.40 -6.06 -14.18
CA VAL A 135 -0.60 -5.48 -13.09
C VAL A 135 -1.29 -4.23 -12.59
N GLN A 136 -1.54 -4.16 -11.30
CA GLN A 136 -2.05 -2.97 -10.63
C GLN A 136 -0.96 -2.30 -9.81
N THR A 137 -0.77 -0.99 -10.02
CA THR A 137 0.16 -0.13 -9.26
C THR A 137 -0.55 1.10 -8.73
N ASP A 138 0.11 1.85 -7.89
CA ASP A 138 -0.25 3.24 -7.67
C ASP A 138 0.17 4.13 -8.87
N ASN A 139 0.12 5.46 -8.70
CA ASN A 139 0.52 6.40 -9.74
C ASN A 139 1.95 6.96 -9.50
N GLY A 140 2.83 6.18 -8.91
CA GLY A 140 4.24 6.54 -8.71
C GLY A 140 4.95 6.79 -10.04
N PRO A 141 5.91 7.75 -10.10
CA PRO A 141 6.63 8.08 -11.33
C PRO A 141 7.50 6.92 -11.85
N GLU A 142 7.82 5.95 -11.02
CA GLU A 142 8.49 4.70 -11.39
C GLU A 142 7.60 3.77 -12.23
N PHE A 143 6.27 3.95 -12.17
CA PHE A 143 5.31 3.14 -12.89
C PHE A 143 4.64 3.90 -14.03
N THR A 144 4.29 5.20 -13.85
CA THR A 144 3.50 5.94 -14.85
C THR A 144 3.76 7.44 -14.79
N ASN A 145 3.64 8.09 -15.95
CA ASN A 145 3.72 9.54 -16.08
C ASN A 145 2.34 10.25 -15.99
N ARG A 146 1.25 9.53 -15.72
CA ARG A 146 -0.13 10.08 -15.77
C ARG A 146 -0.37 11.32 -14.92
N LEU A 147 0.36 11.49 -13.84
CA LEU A 147 0.24 12.67 -12.95
C LEU A 147 1.30 13.74 -13.23
N ASN A 148 2.20 13.51 -14.19
CA ASN A 148 3.21 14.48 -14.59
C ASN A 148 2.69 15.32 -15.76
N SER A 149 2.33 16.58 -15.50
CA SER A 149 1.78 17.51 -16.50
C SER A 149 2.71 17.77 -17.71
N GLN A 150 4.01 17.56 -17.55
CA GLN A 150 5.00 17.78 -18.62
C GLN A 150 5.22 16.55 -19.52
N CYS A 151 4.86 15.37 -19.05
CA CYS A 151 5.16 14.10 -19.71
C CYS A 151 3.98 13.12 -19.71
N SER A 152 2.75 13.56 -19.43
CA SER A 152 1.56 12.71 -19.31
C SER A 152 1.31 11.79 -20.51
N ASP A 153 1.71 12.22 -21.70
CA ASP A 153 1.50 11.50 -22.95
C ASP A 153 2.63 10.51 -23.30
N LYS A 154 3.71 10.52 -22.50
CA LYS A 154 4.87 9.63 -22.72
C LYS A 154 4.78 8.45 -21.79
N LYS A 155 4.81 7.24 -22.35
CA LYS A 155 4.92 6.01 -21.57
C LYS A 155 6.26 5.94 -20.85
N THR A 156 6.23 5.47 -19.61
CA THR A 156 7.44 5.10 -18.87
C THR A 156 8.04 3.82 -19.45
N LEU A 157 9.31 3.51 -19.12
CA LEU A 157 9.92 2.25 -19.52
C LEU A 157 9.18 1.04 -18.96
N PHE A 158 8.62 1.18 -17.77
CA PHE A 158 7.78 0.15 -17.15
C PHE A 158 6.51 -0.12 -18.00
N GLU A 159 5.79 0.93 -18.42
CA GLU A 159 4.60 0.79 -19.26
C GLU A 159 4.94 0.17 -20.62
N VAL A 160 6.06 0.57 -21.24
CA VAL A 160 6.56 -0.04 -22.48
C VAL A 160 6.87 -1.52 -22.29
N THR A 161 7.51 -1.87 -21.17
CA THR A 161 7.82 -3.27 -20.84
C THR A 161 6.54 -4.10 -20.65
N LEU A 162 5.52 -3.56 -20.00
CA LEU A 162 4.22 -4.25 -19.85
C LEU A 162 3.55 -4.48 -21.21
N ASP A 163 3.58 -3.50 -22.11
CA ASP A 163 3.06 -3.67 -23.47
C ASP A 163 3.78 -4.80 -24.23
N GLN A 164 5.13 -4.86 -24.13
CA GLN A 164 5.93 -5.92 -24.75
C GLN A 164 5.62 -7.31 -24.17
N LEU A 165 5.27 -7.38 -22.90
CA LEU A 165 4.87 -8.62 -22.23
C LEU A 165 3.38 -8.93 -22.39
N CYS A 166 2.61 -8.11 -23.12
CA CYS A 166 1.16 -8.22 -23.27
C CYS A 166 0.41 -8.21 -21.93
N ILE A 167 0.88 -7.45 -20.95
CA ILE A 167 0.30 -7.33 -19.62
C ILE A 167 -0.46 -6.00 -19.52
N GLN A 168 -1.71 -6.05 -19.11
CA GLN A 168 -2.52 -4.85 -18.89
C GLN A 168 -2.02 -4.07 -17.65
N HIS A 169 -1.84 -2.75 -17.79
CA HIS A 169 -1.52 -1.88 -16.66
C HIS A 169 -2.76 -1.19 -16.09
N ASN A 170 -2.99 -1.34 -14.80
CA ASN A 170 -4.08 -0.73 -14.05
C ASN A 170 -3.53 0.18 -12.95
N CYS A 171 -3.59 1.49 -13.15
CA CYS A 171 -3.27 2.44 -12.08
C CYS A 171 -4.49 2.63 -11.17
N ILE A 172 -4.29 2.60 -9.86
CA ILE A 172 -5.36 2.91 -8.90
C ILE A 172 -5.81 4.37 -9.06
N LYS A 173 -7.08 4.63 -8.77
CA LYS A 173 -7.58 6.02 -8.75
C LYS A 173 -6.84 6.81 -7.66
N PRO A 174 -6.43 8.05 -7.94
CA PRO A 174 -5.85 8.91 -6.91
C PRO A 174 -6.70 8.93 -5.65
N PHE A 175 -6.08 8.97 -4.48
CA PHE A 175 -6.73 8.99 -3.17
C PHE A 175 -7.61 7.77 -2.84
N THR A 176 -7.44 6.63 -3.52
CA THR A 176 -8.14 5.38 -3.20
C THR A 176 -7.18 4.24 -2.82
N PRO A 177 -6.44 4.34 -1.70
CA PRO A 177 -5.43 3.36 -1.29
C PRO A 177 -6.00 1.94 -1.11
N ARG A 178 -7.28 1.81 -0.82
CA ARG A 178 -7.96 0.51 -0.65
C ARG A 178 -7.79 -0.46 -1.82
N HIS A 179 -7.50 0.04 -3.01
CA HIS A 179 -7.31 -0.80 -4.19
C HIS A 179 -5.98 -1.57 -4.15
N ASN A 180 -4.93 -1.05 -3.48
CA ASN A 180 -3.64 -1.72 -3.29
C ASN A 180 -3.52 -2.41 -1.91
N GLY A 181 -4.64 -2.67 -1.25
CA GLY A 181 -4.69 -3.13 0.13
C GLY A 181 -4.01 -4.47 0.42
N LYS A 182 -3.75 -5.32 -0.61
CA LYS A 182 -3.05 -6.60 -0.40
C LYS A 182 -1.55 -6.37 -0.25
N VAL A 183 -0.96 -5.55 -1.11
CA VAL A 183 0.45 -5.19 -1.02
C VAL A 183 0.72 -4.32 0.21
N GLU A 184 -0.15 -3.36 0.53
CA GLU A 184 -0.05 -2.53 1.74
C GLU A 184 -0.08 -3.38 3.02
N ARG A 185 -0.97 -4.37 3.08
CA ARG A 185 -1.03 -5.32 4.21
C ARG A 185 0.22 -6.19 4.30
N SER A 186 0.81 -6.55 3.16
CA SER A 186 2.10 -7.23 3.10
C SER A 186 3.21 -6.35 3.68
N HIS A 187 3.29 -5.08 3.28
CA HIS A 187 4.26 -4.12 3.80
C HIS A 187 4.13 -3.88 5.31
N ARG A 188 2.89 -3.91 5.85
CA ARG A 188 2.69 -3.85 7.30
C ARG A 188 3.33 -5.05 8.00
N LYS A 189 3.14 -6.27 7.48
CA LYS A 189 3.80 -7.47 8.02
C LYS A 189 5.33 -7.39 7.90
N ASP A 190 5.84 -6.83 6.81
CA ASP A 190 7.27 -6.62 6.65
C ASP A 190 7.80 -5.68 7.75
N ASN A 191 7.08 -4.60 8.07
CA ASN A 191 7.47 -3.71 9.18
C ASN A 191 7.46 -4.42 10.52
N GLU A 192 6.39 -5.18 10.82
CA GLU A 192 6.17 -5.82 12.12
C GLU A 192 7.11 -7.01 12.37
N TYR A 193 7.40 -7.82 11.36
CA TYR A 193 8.07 -9.12 11.53
C TYR A 193 9.46 -9.22 10.90
N PHE A 194 9.80 -8.32 10.00
CA PHE A 194 11.10 -8.33 9.34
C PHE A 194 11.91 -7.10 9.72
N TYR A 195 11.50 -5.91 9.34
CA TYR A 195 12.27 -4.69 9.60
C TYR A 195 12.41 -4.35 11.09
N ALA A 196 11.45 -4.72 11.94
CA ALA A 196 11.52 -4.45 13.37
C ALA A 196 12.71 -5.15 14.07
N SER A 197 13.22 -6.25 13.53
CA SER A 197 14.24 -7.09 14.18
C SER A 197 15.50 -7.32 13.35
N HIS A 198 15.54 -6.87 12.08
CA HIS A 198 16.67 -7.13 11.20
C HIS A 198 17.54 -5.90 10.99
N LYS A 199 18.84 -6.14 10.82
CA LYS A 199 19.85 -5.15 10.45
C LYS A 199 20.57 -5.64 9.20
N PHE A 200 20.94 -4.69 8.33
CA PHE A 200 21.59 -4.99 7.06
C PHE A 200 22.94 -4.31 7.01
N PHE A 201 23.99 -5.07 6.82
CA PHE A 201 25.38 -4.61 6.82
C PHE A 201 25.88 -4.24 5.42
N SER A 202 25.21 -4.74 4.39
CA SER A 202 25.47 -4.42 2.99
C SER A 202 24.19 -4.61 2.17
N PHE A 203 24.19 -4.16 0.91
CA PHE A 203 23.10 -4.42 -0.03
C PHE A 203 22.88 -5.92 -0.28
N ASP A 204 23.97 -6.68 -0.45
CA ASP A 204 23.92 -8.14 -0.63
C ASP A 204 23.33 -8.86 0.59
N ASP A 205 23.68 -8.38 1.81
CA ASP A 205 23.11 -8.92 3.03
C ASP A 205 21.60 -8.66 3.08
N PHE A 206 21.17 -7.46 2.73
CA PHE A 206 19.74 -7.13 2.63
C PHE A 206 19.04 -8.04 1.61
N GLN A 207 19.58 -8.23 0.40
CA GLN A 207 19.01 -9.11 -0.61
C GLN A 207 18.84 -10.55 -0.10
N LYS A 208 19.87 -11.11 0.56
CA LYS A 208 19.84 -12.47 1.12
C LYS A 208 18.77 -12.60 2.21
N GLN A 209 18.74 -11.67 3.16
CA GLN A 209 17.74 -11.67 4.24
C GLN A 209 16.32 -11.50 3.69
N LEU A 210 16.10 -10.61 2.71
CA LEU A 210 14.83 -10.39 2.05
C LEU A 210 14.33 -11.64 1.32
N ALA A 211 15.23 -12.36 0.63
CA ALA A 211 14.90 -13.61 -0.05
C ALA A 211 14.47 -14.72 0.93
N VAL A 212 15.13 -14.81 2.10
CA VAL A 212 14.72 -15.74 3.17
C VAL A 212 13.34 -15.36 3.72
N TRP A 213 13.11 -14.08 3.97
CA TRP A 213 11.83 -13.57 4.44
C TRP A 213 10.70 -13.85 3.45
N ASN A 214 10.96 -13.64 2.15
CA ASN A 214 9.98 -13.93 1.10
C ASN A 214 9.57 -15.42 1.07
N ARG A 215 10.54 -16.35 1.21
CA ARG A 215 10.24 -17.77 1.31
C ARG A 215 9.35 -18.09 2.52
N LYS A 216 9.71 -17.58 3.70
CA LYS A 216 8.89 -17.74 4.93
C LYS A 216 7.46 -17.26 4.74
N TYR A 217 7.27 -16.10 4.09
CA TYR A 217 5.95 -15.57 3.82
C TYR A 217 5.12 -16.51 2.93
N ASN A 218 5.71 -17.04 1.87
CA ASN A 218 5.02 -17.91 0.91
C ASN A 218 4.72 -19.32 1.48
N ASP A 219 5.38 -19.69 2.56
CA ASP A 219 5.12 -20.95 3.29
C ASP A 219 4.18 -20.76 4.50
N PHE A 220 3.80 -19.51 4.82
CA PHE A 220 2.98 -19.22 5.99
C PHE A 220 1.48 -19.43 5.73
N PRO A 221 0.76 -20.21 6.57
CA PRO A 221 -0.68 -20.43 6.42
C PRO A 221 -1.47 -19.13 6.61
N MET A 222 -2.45 -18.88 5.76
CA MET A 222 -3.22 -17.65 5.78
C MET A 222 -4.73 -17.90 5.87
N ARG A 223 -5.40 -17.28 6.83
CA ARG A 223 -6.86 -17.40 6.98
C ARG A 223 -7.66 -17.08 5.70
N PRO A 224 -7.32 -16.05 4.88
CA PRO A 224 -8.03 -15.79 3.63
C PRO A 224 -7.84 -16.85 2.53
N LEU A 225 -6.98 -17.82 2.75
CA LEU A 225 -6.71 -18.97 1.86
C LEU A 225 -7.15 -20.29 2.54
N ASP A 226 -8.12 -20.25 3.44
CA ASP A 226 -8.57 -21.39 4.20
C ASP A 226 -7.43 -22.14 4.91
N TRP A 227 -6.48 -21.35 5.45
CA TRP A 227 -5.26 -21.81 6.12
C TRP A 227 -4.23 -22.49 5.22
N LEU A 228 -4.40 -22.43 3.91
CA LEU A 228 -3.32 -22.77 2.99
C LEU A 228 -2.24 -21.67 3.00
N SER A 229 -1.02 -22.06 2.72
CA SER A 229 0.03 -21.09 2.38
C SER A 229 -0.13 -20.61 0.92
N PRO A 230 0.45 -19.46 0.55
CA PRO A 230 0.46 -19.00 -0.84
C PRO A 230 0.98 -20.03 -1.84
N LYS A 231 2.02 -20.77 -1.50
CA LYS A 231 2.53 -21.87 -2.34
C LYS A 231 1.51 -23.01 -2.49
N GLN A 232 0.89 -23.42 -1.39
CA GLN A 232 -0.13 -24.46 -1.43
C GLN A 232 -1.34 -24.03 -2.25
N ALA A 233 -1.78 -22.76 -2.14
CA ALA A 233 -2.87 -22.22 -2.95
C ALA A 233 -2.56 -22.26 -4.47
N LEU A 234 -1.30 -21.95 -4.86
CA LEU A 234 -0.86 -22.11 -6.25
C LEU A 234 -0.87 -23.58 -6.70
N SER A 235 -0.30 -24.47 -5.89
CA SER A 235 -0.25 -25.90 -6.21
C SER A 235 -1.65 -26.52 -6.31
N SER A 236 -2.56 -26.15 -5.43
CA SER A 236 -3.95 -26.63 -5.48
C SER A 236 -4.66 -26.19 -6.75
N PHE A 237 -4.44 -24.96 -7.22
CA PHE A 237 -5.00 -24.50 -8.49
C PHE A 237 -4.42 -25.27 -9.68
N HIS A 238 -3.11 -25.52 -9.69
CA HIS A 238 -2.47 -26.32 -10.74
C HIS A 238 -3.10 -27.71 -10.88
N ASN A 239 -3.31 -28.38 -9.76
CA ASN A 239 -3.94 -29.71 -9.75
C ASN A 239 -5.39 -29.70 -10.25
N LEU A 240 -6.14 -28.63 -9.97
CA LEU A 240 -7.52 -28.48 -10.48
C LEU A 240 -7.56 -28.35 -12.02
N VAL A 241 -6.59 -27.63 -12.61
CA VAL A 241 -6.54 -27.39 -14.07
C VAL A 241 -6.00 -28.59 -14.83
N THR A 242 -5.12 -29.40 -14.23
CA THR A 242 -4.52 -30.58 -14.89
C THR A 242 -5.38 -31.84 -14.84
N HIS A 243 -6.45 -31.85 -14.03
CA HIS A 243 -7.38 -32.97 -13.90
C HIS A 243 -8.69 -32.76 -14.66
N HIS A 244 -8.81 -31.71 -15.45
CA HIS A 244 -9.87 -31.44 -16.42
C HIS A 244 -9.33 -31.41 -17.85
#